data_0f3c047da74565bcba930ef4dbf20c6d
#
_entry.id   0f3c047da74565bcba930ef4dbf20c6d
#
_cell.length_a   1.000
_cell.length_b   1.000
_cell.length_c   1.000
_cell.angle_alpha   90.00
_cell.angle_beta   90.00
_cell.angle_gamma   90.00
#
_symmetry.space_group_name_H-M   'P 1'
#
loop_
_entity.id
_entity.type
_entity.pdbx_description
1 polymer ?
#
loop_
_entity_poly.entity_id
_entity_poly.type
_entity_poly.pdbx_seq_one_letter_code
_entity_poly.pdbx_strand_id
1 'polypeptide(L)'
;MVYCSCIPGLQSRCRYNSTIFKQNTIRALWNDAKSQQRIALLGYHDTVLKAYEEVLNLITASSQMHQRKKLKEEESRIHHRSIYNANEMFKVGFAGYLDVLSADERFLDCGLERIALNVESCKLHIMLYRALGGGSN
;
A
#
# COMPACT_ATOMS: atom_id res chain seq x y z
N MET A 1 6.15 25.21 -45.07
CA MET A 1 6.68 24.53 -46.26
C MET A 1 5.61 23.56 -46.73
N VAL A 2 5.01 23.88 -47.91
CA VAL A 2 3.90 23.09 -48.48
C VAL A 2 4.52 22.17 -49.50
N TYR A 3 4.54 20.85 -49.24
CA TYR A 3 4.94 19.86 -50.23
C TYR A 3 3.75 19.54 -51.14
N CYS A 4 3.86 19.95 -52.39
CA CYS A 4 2.92 19.58 -53.45
C CYS A 4 3.58 18.45 -54.27
N SER A 5 3.19 17.21 -54.05
CA SER A 5 3.60 16.08 -54.90
C SER A 5 2.57 15.90 -56.01
N CYS A 6 2.93 16.36 -57.22
CA CYS A 6 2.15 16.12 -58.45
C CYS A 6 2.47 14.72 -58.99
N ILE A 7 1.49 13.81 -59.03
CA ILE A 7 1.53 12.57 -59.79
C ILE A 7 0.86 12.85 -61.15
N PRO A 8 1.53 12.59 -62.30
CA PRO A 8 0.94 12.83 -63.62
C PRO A 8 -0.08 11.71 -63.92
N GLY A 9 -1.34 12.10 -64.09
CA GLY A 9 -2.35 11.17 -64.61
C GLY A 9 -3.72 11.15 -63.93
N LEU A 10 -3.92 11.84 -62.81
CA LEU A 10 -5.25 11.97 -62.16
C LEU A 10 -5.64 13.44 -62.02
N GLN A 11 -6.85 13.77 -62.47
CA GLN A 11 -7.47 15.09 -62.23
C GLN A 11 -7.35 15.48 -60.78
N SER A 12 -6.50 16.44 -60.50
CA SER A 12 -6.24 17.00 -59.20
C SER A 12 -7.46 17.77 -58.68
N ARG A 13 -8.38 17.07 -57.99
CA ARG A 13 -9.25 17.74 -57.01
C ARG A 13 -8.36 18.20 -55.87
N CYS A 14 -7.78 19.36 -55.98
CA CYS A 14 -7.24 20.06 -54.84
C CYS A 14 -8.38 20.25 -53.83
N ARG A 15 -8.48 19.33 -52.87
CA ARG A 15 -9.28 19.54 -51.65
C ARG A 15 -8.57 20.61 -50.86
N TYR A 16 -8.86 21.88 -51.13
CA TYR A 16 -8.60 22.94 -50.16
C TYR A 16 -9.49 22.68 -48.97
N ASN A 17 -8.97 21.95 -48.02
CA ASN A 17 -9.60 21.80 -46.73
C ASN A 17 -9.39 23.13 -46.02
N SER A 18 -10.25 24.12 -46.33
CA SER A 18 -10.14 25.45 -45.83
C SER A 18 -10.35 25.44 -44.33
N THR A 19 -9.25 25.52 -43.58
CA THR A 19 -9.19 25.64 -42.11
C THR A 19 -10.03 26.81 -41.59
N ILE A 20 -10.39 27.76 -42.47
CA ILE A 20 -11.17 28.97 -42.23
C ILE A 20 -12.61 28.66 -41.76
N PHE A 21 -13.23 27.56 -42.24
CA PHE A 21 -14.59 27.19 -41.83
C PHE A 21 -14.63 26.24 -40.58
N LYS A 22 -13.48 25.87 -40.00
CA LYS A 22 -13.39 25.01 -38.82
C LYS A 22 -13.03 25.76 -37.54
N GLN A 23 -13.30 27.05 -37.48
CA GLN A 23 -12.94 27.90 -36.30
C GLN A 23 -13.49 27.34 -34.98
N ASN A 24 -14.72 26.83 -34.98
CA ASN A 24 -15.32 26.21 -33.79
C ASN A 24 -14.66 24.89 -33.43
N THR A 25 -14.23 24.09 -34.42
CA THR A 25 -13.50 22.83 -34.20
C THR A 25 -12.11 23.10 -33.59
N ILE A 26 -11.41 24.12 -34.07
CA ILE A 26 -10.09 24.52 -33.52
C ILE A 26 -10.23 25.01 -32.10
N ARG A 27 -11.26 25.83 -31.80
CA ARG A 27 -11.55 26.27 -30.43
C ARG A 27 -11.90 25.08 -29.50
N ALA A 28 -12.69 24.13 -29.98
CA ALA A 28 -13.02 22.92 -29.22
C ALA A 28 -11.78 22.11 -28.90
N LEU A 29 -10.90 21.85 -29.89
CA LEU A 29 -9.62 21.15 -29.70
C LEU A 29 -8.68 21.88 -28.75
N TRP A 30 -8.62 23.20 -28.82
CA TRP A 30 -7.84 24.02 -27.88
C TRP A 30 -8.35 23.89 -26.43
N ASN A 31 -9.67 23.98 -26.24
CA ASN A 31 -10.28 23.82 -24.91
C ASN A 31 -10.10 22.40 -24.37
N ASP A 32 -10.20 21.40 -25.24
CA ASP A 32 -9.95 19.99 -24.86
C ASP A 32 -8.49 19.79 -24.44
N ALA A 33 -7.52 20.26 -25.24
CA ALA A 33 -6.10 20.18 -24.89
C ALA A 33 -5.79 20.89 -23.56
N LYS A 34 -6.40 22.04 -23.31
CA LYS A 34 -6.26 22.77 -22.04
C LYS A 34 -6.88 22.01 -20.85
N SER A 35 -7.99 21.35 -21.07
CA SER A 35 -8.63 20.50 -20.06
C SER A 35 -7.79 19.26 -19.75
N GLN A 36 -7.24 18.60 -20.76
CA GLN A 36 -6.33 17.47 -20.61
C GLN A 36 -5.05 17.86 -19.85
N GLN A 37 -4.48 19.04 -20.15
CA GLN A 37 -3.34 19.56 -19.39
C GLN A 37 -3.67 19.74 -17.89
N ARG A 38 -4.86 20.27 -17.57
CA ARG A 38 -5.29 20.41 -16.17
C ARG A 38 -5.49 19.06 -15.49
N ILE A 39 -6.09 18.11 -16.19
CA ILE A 39 -6.28 16.74 -15.69
C ILE A 39 -4.93 16.09 -15.40
N ALA A 40 -3.96 16.22 -16.32
CA ALA A 40 -2.62 15.68 -16.12
C ALA A 40 -1.90 16.32 -14.91
N LEU A 41 -2.03 17.64 -14.74
CA LEU A 41 -1.47 18.35 -13.60
C LEU A 41 -2.09 17.88 -12.27
N LEU A 42 -3.42 17.79 -12.22
CA LEU A 42 -4.13 17.29 -11.04
C LEU A 42 -3.78 15.84 -10.74
N GLY A 43 -3.64 15.00 -11.77
CA GLY A 43 -3.21 13.60 -11.63
C GLY A 43 -1.79 13.48 -11.05
N TYR A 44 -0.88 14.38 -11.45
CA TYR A 44 0.45 14.44 -10.87
C TYR A 44 0.39 14.80 -9.37
N HIS A 45 -0.36 15.85 -9.01
CA HIS A 45 -0.53 16.24 -7.60
C HIS A 45 -1.14 15.11 -6.76
N ASP A 46 -2.17 14.45 -7.27
CA ASP A 46 -2.81 13.31 -6.60
C ASP A 46 -1.82 12.15 -6.36
N THR A 47 -0.99 11.84 -7.36
CA THR A 47 0.04 10.81 -7.25
C THR A 47 1.08 11.14 -6.18
N VAL A 48 1.54 12.39 -6.13
CA VAL A 48 2.51 12.85 -5.13
C VAL A 48 1.91 12.79 -3.72
N LEU A 49 0.66 13.23 -3.56
CA LEU A 49 -0.03 13.18 -2.26
C LEU A 49 -0.22 11.73 -1.78
N LYS A 50 -0.63 10.82 -2.67
CA LYS A 50 -0.78 9.40 -2.34
C LYS A 50 0.55 8.75 -1.94
N ALA A 51 1.63 9.06 -2.65
CA ALA A 51 2.95 8.55 -2.29
C ALA A 51 3.40 9.05 -0.90
N TYR A 52 3.14 10.31 -0.59
CA TYR A 52 3.43 10.89 0.72
C TYR A 52 2.59 10.24 1.83
N GLU A 53 1.29 10.08 1.60
CA GLU A 53 0.37 9.42 2.53
C GLU A 53 0.80 7.96 2.80
N GLU A 54 1.20 7.22 1.77
CA GLU A 54 1.69 5.84 1.90
C GLU A 54 2.90 5.77 2.85
N VAL A 55 3.89 6.63 2.66
CA VAL A 55 5.08 6.67 3.53
C VAL A 55 4.71 7.02 4.98
N LEU A 56 3.86 8.02 5.20
CA LEU A 56 3.42 8.39 6.56
C LEU A 56 2.67 7.24 7.25
N ASN A 57 1.78 6.57 6.53
CA ASN A 57 1.04 5.43 7.06
C ASN A 57 1.96 4.28 7.44
N LEU A 58 2.98 3.97 6.62
CA LEU A 58 3.96 2.93 6.91
C LEU A 58 4.84 3.28 8.13
N ILE A 59 5.26 4.53 8.28
CA ILE A 59 6.03 4.97 9.45
C ILE A 59 5.19 4.84 10.73
N THR A 60 3.93 5.28 10.67
CA THR A 60 3.01 5.18 11.81
C THR A 60 2.73 3.72 12.17
N ALA A 61 2.47 2.87 11.17
CA ALA A 61 2.28 1.43 11.35
C ALA A 61 3.51 0.76 11.97
N SER A 62 4.73 1.14 11.55
CA SER A 62 5.98 0.63 12.12
C SER A 62 6.12 0.98 13.60
N SER A 63 5.78 2.21 13.99
CA SER A 63 5.79 2.65 15.39
C SER A 63 4.79 1.87 16.24
N GLN A 64 3.55 1.72 15.75
CA GLN A 64 2.51 0.94 16.42
C GLN A 64 2.90 -0.54 16.53
N MET A 65 3.52 -1.11 15.50
CA MET A 65 3.99 -2.50 15.52
C MET A 65 5.03 -2.73 16.62
N HIS A 66 5.93 -1.78 16.84
CA HIS A 66 6.90 -1.89 17.91
C HIS A 66 6.23 -1.92 19.31
N GLN A 67 5.20 -1.11 19.52
CA GLN A 67 4.43 -1.13 20.78
C GLN A 67 3.66 -2.46 20.94
N ARG A 68 3.01 -2.95 19.88
CA ARG A 68 2.29 -4.23 19.90
C ARG A 68 3.23 -5.40 20.23
N LYS A 69 4.45 -5.41 19.70
CA LYS A 69 5.45 -6.45 20.04
C LYS A 69 5.81 -6.44 21.53
N LYS A 70 6.05 -5.26 22.10
CA LYS A 70 6.35 -5.14 23.55
C LYS A 70 5.21 -5.67 24.42
N LEU A 71 3.97 -5.30 24.08
CA LEU A 71 2.79 -5.79 24.81
C LEU A 71 2.64 -7.30 24.69
N LYS A 72 2.89 -7.86 23.50
CA LYS A 72 2.78 -9.31 23.27
C LYS A 72 3.90 -10.09 23.97
N GLU A 73 5.06 -9.51 24.13
CA GLU A 73 6.15 -10.08 24.91
C GLU A 73 5.81 -10.12 26.42
N GLU A 74 5.21 -9.07 26.92
CA GLU A 74 4.72 -9.02 28.30
C GLU A 74 3.60 -10.04 28.54
N GLU A 75 2.64 -10.14 27.62
CA GLU A 75 1.56 -11.11 27.66
C GLU A 75 2.12 -12.56 27.68
N SER A 76 3.11 -12.86 26.84
CA SER A 76 3.80 -14.14 26.85
C SER A 76 4.43 -14.49 28.20
N ARG A 77 5.01 -13.48 28.86
CA ARG A 77 5.59 -13.64 30.19
C ARG A 77 4.52 -13.93 31.26
N ILE A 78 3.36 -13.28 31.13
CA ILE A 78 2.22 -13.53 32.02
C ILE A 78 1.68 -14.95 31.82
N HIS A 79 1.51 -15.40 30.59
CA HIS A 79 1.05 -16.76 30.31
C HIS A 79 2.03 -17.81 30.83
N HIS A 80 3.33 -17.60 30.67
CA HIS A 80 4.34 -18.51 31.23
C HIS A 80 4.21 -18.61 32.75
N ARG A 81 3.98 -17.49 33.45
CA ARG A 81 3.75 -17.48 34.90
C ARG A 81 2.42 -18.15 35.26
N SER A 82 1.39 -18.02 34.42
CA SER A 82 0.10 -18.69 34.62
C SER A 82 0.23 -20.21 34.57
N ILE A 83 1.01 -20.76 33.64
CA ILE A 83 1.30 -22.20 33.58
C ILE A 83 1.97 -22.67 34.87
N TYR A 84 2.98 -21.93 35.33
CA TYR A 84 3.65 -22.28 36.59
C TYR A 84 2.67 -22.34 37.75
N ASN A 85 1.81 -21.32 37.92
CA ASN A 85 0.80 -21.28 38.96
C ASN A 85 -0.23 -22.41 38.83
N ALA A 86 -0.71 -22.71 37.62
CA ALA A 86 -1.65 -23.78 37.38
C ALA A 86 -1.06 -25.15 37.76
N ASN A 87 0.22 -25.39 37.46
CA ASN A 87 0.91 -26.61 37.84
C ASN A 87 1.06 -26.74 39.36
N GLU A 88 1.39 -25.65 40.07
CA GLU A 88 1.48 -25.67 41.53
C GLU A 88 0.11 -25.95 42.18
N MET A 89 -0.97 -25.30 41.67
CA MET A 89 -2.33 -25.57 42.12
C MET A 89 -2.78 -27.02 41.89
N PHE A 90 -2.40 -27.56 40.73
CA PHE A 90 -2.67 -28.96 40.39
C PHE A 90 -1.97 -29.94 41.39
N LYS A 91 -0.70 -29.68 41.73
CA LYS A 91 0.06 -30.51 42.70
C LYS A 91 -0.60 -30.51 44.10
N VAL A 92 -1.20 -29.43 44.50
CA VAL A 92 -1.88 -29.30 45.82
C VAL A 92 -3.34 -29.77 45.76
N GLY A 93 -3.85 -30.14 44.55
CA GLY A 93 -5.22 -30.61 44.34
C GLY A 93 -6.31 -29.55 44.27
N PHE A 94 -5.93 -28.27 44.13
CA PHE A 94 -6.88 -27.16 43.97
C PHE A 94 -7.29 -26.89 42.52
N ALA A 95 -6.55 -27.41 41.54
CA ALA A 95 -6.85 -27.23 40.09
C ALA A 95 -6.96 -28.62 39.43
N GLY A 96 -7.79 -28.70 38.38
CA GLY A 96 -7.89 -29.90 37.54
C GLY A 96 -6.78 -29.95 36.47
N TYR A 97 -6.53 -31.09 35.89
CA TYR A 97 -5.61 -31.24 34.78
C TYR A 97 -6.02 -30.37 33.55
N LEU A 98 -7.32 -30.23 33.34
CA LEU A 98 -7.85 -29.38 32.27
C LEU A 98 -7.45 -27.89 32.44
N ASP A 99 -7.30 -27.39 33.66
CA ASP A 99 -6.89 -26.03 33.93
C ASP A 99 -5.42 -25.81 33.52
N VAL A 100 -4.56 -26.81 33.76
CA VAL A 100 -3.16 -26.79 33.31
C VAL A 100 -3.10 -26.82 31.78
N LEU A 101 -3.86 -27.71 31.15
CA LEU A 101 -3.89 -27.81 29.68
C LEU A 101 -4.38 -26.53 29.02
N SER A 102 -5.41 -25.88 29.59
CA SER A 102 -5.93 -24.61 29.07
C SER A 102 -4.91 -23.45 29.21
N ALA A 103 -4.06 -23.48 30.25
CA ALA A 103 -2.99 -22.51 30.43
C ALA A 103 -1.87 -22.71 29.39
N ASP A 104 -1.52 -23.98 29.10
CA ASP A 104 -0.55 -24.33 28.05
C ASP A 104 -1.04 -23.94 26.66
N GLU A 105 -2.31 -24.20 26.34
CA GLU A 105 -2.93 -23.80 25.07
C GLU A 105 -2.83 -22.27 24.84
N ARG A 106 -3.21 -21.47 25.84
CA ARG A 106 -3.11 -19.99 25.74
C ARG A 106 -1.67 -19.50 25.55
N PHE A 107 -0.70 -20.18 26.15
CA PHE A 107 0.70 -19.84 25.97
C PHE A 107 1.17 -20.14 24.54
N LEU A 108 0.78 -21.29 23.99
CA LEU A 108 1.08 -21.67 22.61
C LEU A 108 0.44 -20.70 21.60
N ASP A 109 -0.82 -20.33 21.82
CA ASP A 109 -1.52 -19.34 20.98
C ASP A 109 -0.81 -17.99 21.00
N CYS A 110 -0.44 -17.52 22.18
CA CYS A 110 0.35 -16.29 22.32
C CYS A 110 1.70 -16.40 21.58
N GLY A 111 2.34 -17.56 21.61
CA GLY A 111 3.56 -17.84 20.86
C GLY A 111 3.38 -17.72 19.35
N LEU A 112 2.31 -18.31 18.82
CA LEU A 112 1.97 -18.23 17.39
C LEU A 112 1.67 -16.78 16.95
N GLU A 113 0.91 -16.04 17.74
CA GLU A 113 0.62 -14.62 17.46
C GLU A 113 1.89 -13.76 17.48
N ARG A 114 2.83 -14.03 18.38
CA ARG A 114 4.13 -13.35 18.41
C ARG A 114 4.94 -13.59 17.13
N ILE A 115 4.92 -14.81 16.61
CA ILE A 115 5.57 -15.14 15.33
C ILE A 115 4.89 -14.39 14.19
N ALA A 116 3.55 -14.37 14.14
CA ALA A 116 2.79 -13.64 13.15
C ALA A 116 3.13 -12.13 13.15
N LEU A 117 3.22 -11.51 14.34
CA LEU A 117 3.63 -10.10 14.47
C LEU A 117 5.07 -9.86 13.97
N ASN A 118 5.98 -10.81 14.17
CA ASN A 118 7.33 -10.68 13.64
C ASN A 118 7.35 -10.70 12.11
N VAL A 119 6.57 -11.58 11.48
CA VAL A 119 6.43 -11.65 10.03
C VAL A 119 5.79 -10.35 9.48
N GLU A 120 4.75 -9.84 10.14
CA GLU A 120 4.09 -8.60 9.76
C GLU A 120 5.05 -7.41 9.84
N SER A 121 5.88 -7.34 10.89
CA SER A 121 6.93 -6.34 11.01
C SER A 121 7.95 -6.39 9.88
N CYS A 122 8.39 -7.58 9.48
CA CYS A 122 9.30 -7.74 8.34
C CYS A 122 8.65 -7.24 7.03
N LYS A 123 7.37 -7.56 6.82
CA LYS A 123 6.61 -7.07 5.66
C LYS A 123 6.53 -5.54 5.65
N LEU A 124 6.25 -4.90 6.78
CA LEU A 124 6.21 -3.43 6.89
C LEU A 124 7.55 -2.78 6.53
N HIS A 125 8.66 -3.34 6.97
CA HIS A 125 9.99 -2.82 6.61
C HIS A 125 10.27 -2.94 5.11
N ILE A 126 9.86 -4.05 4.48
CA ILE A 126 10.00 -4.23 3.03
C ILE A 126 9.12 -3.23 2.27
N MET A 127 7.87 -3.02 2.72
CA MET A 127 6.97 -2.04 2.11
C MET A 127 7.52 -0.62 2.23
N LEU A 128 8.07 -0.25 3.39
CA LEU A 128 8.70 1.04 3.61
C LEU A 128 9.91 1.24 2.69
N TYR A 129 10.77 0.22 2.56
CA TYR A 129 11.90 0.26 1.65
C TYR A 129 11.48 0.48 0.19
N ARG A 130 10.40 -0.20 -0.26
CA ARG A 130 9.84 0.00 -1.59
C ARG A 130 9.23 1.39 -1.79
N ALA A 131 8.47 1.89 -0.80
CA ALA A 131 7.85 3.21 -0.86
C ALA A 131 8.88 4.35 -0.93
N LEU A 132 10.07 4.14 -0.38
CA LEU A 132 11.20 5.07 -0.47
C LEU A 132 12.03 4.94 -1.76
N GLY A 133 11.57 4.11 -2.72
CA GLY A 133 12.24 3.90 -4.00
C GLY A 133 13.37 2.87 -3.95
N GLY A 134 13.50 2.11 -2.90
CA GLY A 134 14.46 1.01 -2.82
C GLY A 134 14.05 -0.16 -3.72
N GLY A 135 15.01 -0.73 -4.46
CA GLY A 135 14.78 -1.91 -5.31
C GLY A 135 14.54 -1.62 -6.78
N SER A 136 14.68 -0.37 -7.24
CA SER A 136 14.71 -0.04 -8.66
C SER A 136 16.17 -0.08 -9.16
N ASN A 137 16.64 -1.27 -9.47
CA ASN A 137 17.83 -1.50 -10.31
C ASN A 137 17.37 -2.19 -11.57
#